data_1a544eaba98e50ae5a50d9231bebd7dd
#
_entry.id   1a544eaba98e50ae5a50d9231bebd7dd
#
_cell.length_a   1.000
_cell.length_b   1.000
_cell.length_c   1.000
_cell.angle_alpha   90.00
_cell.angle_beta   90.00
_cell.angle_gamma   90.00
#
_symmetry.space_group_name_H-M   'P 1'
#
loop_
_entity.id
_entity.type
_entity.pdbx_description
1 polymer ?
#
loop_
_entity_poly.entity_id
_entity_poly.type
_entity_poly.pdbx_seq_one_letter_code
_entity_poly.pdbx_strand_id
1 'polypeptide(L)'
;NNKTIPDSMQIIKDYIKENYYEELTLSNISKVVFLSESHISRMFKREFGKSIVAYINEVRLVHAREMLMNSNRSIDEICYAVGYKSRNMFYKYFKAVYGKTPNMYRRSINEKHD
;
A
#
# COMPACT_ATOMS: atom_id res chain seq x y z
N ASN A 1 -17.99 0.26 24.58
CA ASN A 1 -17.34 -0.36 24.44
C ASN A 1 -15.95 -0.27 24.04
N ASN A 2 -15.09 -0.75 24.69
CA ASN A 2 -13.67 -0.63 24.53
C ASN A 2 -13.10 -1.79 23.77
N LYS A 3 -13.47 -1.84 22.52
CA LYS A 3 -12.91 -2.88 21.69
C LYS A 3 -11.46 -2.54 21.41
N THR A 4 -10.55 -3.28 22.02
CA THR A 4 -9.12 -3.07 21.83
C THR A 4 -8.64 -3.87 20.63
N ILE A 5 -7.89 -3.22 19.75
CA ILE A 5 -7.25 -3.91 18.63
C ILE A 5 -6.15 -4.81 19.19
N PRO A 6 -6.12 -6.11 18.83
CA PRO A 6 -5.05 -6.98 19.29
C PRO A 6 -3.68 -6.43 18.93
N ASP A 7 -2.74 -6.53 19.85
CA ASP A 7 -1.38 -6.01 19.64
C ASP A 7 -0.74 -6.59 18.38
N SER A 8 -0.95 -7.87 18.11
CA SER A 8 -0.39 -8.50 16.92
C SER A 8 -0.88 -7.85 15.64
N MET A 9 -2.14 -7.43 15.60
CA MET A 9 -2.69 -6.78 14.40
C MET A 9 -2.15 -5.38 14.23
N GLN A 10 -1.97 -4.66 15.32
CA GLN A 10 -1.35 -3.34 15.26
C GLN A 10 0.11 -3.43 14.84
N ILE A 11 0.82 -4.46 15.31
CA ILE A 11 2.20 -4.72 14.90
C ILE A 11 2.28 -4.94 13.39
N ILE A 12 1.36 -5.75 12.85
CA ILE A 12 1.32 -5.98 11.40
C ILE A 12 1.09 -4.68 10.64
N LYS A 13 0.14 -3.88 11.10
CA LYS A 13 -0.19 -2.62 10.45
C LYS A 13 1.01 -1.67 10.45
N ASP A 14 1.68 -1.56 11.57
CA ASP A 14 2.87 -0.71 11.68
C ASP A 14 4.02 -1.24 10.83
N TYR A 15 4.20 -2.56 10.81
CA TYR A 15 5.22 -3.19 10.00
C TYR A 15 5.03 -2.88 8.51
N ILE A 16 3.79 -2.94 8.04
CA ILE A 16 3.47 -2.60 6.66
C ILE A 16 3.78 -1.13 6.38
N LYS A 17 3.41 -0.23 7.28
CA LYS A 17 3.69 1.19 7.10
C LYS A 17 5.17 1.49 6.99
N GLU A 18 6.00 0.77 7.72
CA GLU A 18 7.43 1.00 7.75
C GLU A 18 8.18 0.27 6.64
N ASN A 19 7.60 -0.79 6.08
CA ASN A 19 8.28 -1.65 5.11
C ASN A 19 7.53 -1.82 3.80
N TYR A 20 6.65 -0.90 3.46
CA TYR A 20 5.78 -1.04 2.28
C TYR A 20 6.54 -1.19 0.97
N TYR A 21 7.73 -0.63 0.89
CA TYR A 21 8.56 -0.65 -0.33
C TYR A 21 9.28 -1.98 -0.54
N GLU A 22 9.23 -2.87 0.43
CA GLU A 22 9.86 -4.17 0.34
C GLU A 22 8.88 -5.22 -0.15
N GLU A 23 9.39 -6.43 -0.44
CA GLU A 23 8.52 -7.53 -0.79
C GLU A 23 7.78 -8.01 0.45
N LEU A 24 6.47 -7.81 0.45
CA LEU A 24 5.64 -8.21 1.58
C LEU A 24 4.75 -9.37 1.19
N THR A 25 4.97 -10.53 1.80
CA THR A 25 4.14 -11.72 1.59
C THR A 25 3.46 -12.07 2.91
N LEU A 26 2.35 -12.79 2.82
CA LEU A 26 1.68 -13.27 4.04
C LEU A 26 2.64 -14.12 4.88
N SER A 27 3.49 -14.90 4.22
CA SER A 27 4.48 -15.71 4.90
C SER A 27 5.43 -14.86 5.73
N ASN A 28 5.98 -13.81 5.13
CA ASN A 28 6.90 -12.93 5.84
C ASN A 28 6.22 -12.21 6.99
N ILE A 29 5.01 -11.72 6.75
CA ILE A 29 4.26 -10.99 7.77
C ILE A 29 3.87 -11.91 8.94
N SER A 30 3.46 -13.15 8.64
CA SER A 30 3.07 -14.08 9.69
C SER A 30 4.23 -14.37 10.63
N LYS A 31 5.47 -14.37 10.11
CA LYS A 31 6.65 -14.60 10.93
C LYS A 31 6.92 -13.46 11.91
N VAL A 32 6.51 -12.26 11.57
CA VAL A 32 6.71 -11.09 12.45
C VAL A 32 5.94 -11.26 13.76
N VAL A 33 4.76 -11.86 13.70
CA VAL A 33 3.89 -12.01 14.87
C VAL A 33 3.77 -13.46 15.32
N PHE A 34 4.45 -14.41 14.67
CA PHE A 34 4.44 -15.83 15.01
C PHE A 34 3.03 -16.44 15.00
N LEU A 35 2.21 -16.03 14.03
CA LEU A 35 0.86 -16.55 13.83
C LEU A 35 0.74 -17.11 12.42
N SER A 36 -0.23 -18.00 12.19
CA SER A 36 -0.41 -18.60 10.87
C SER A 36 -0.94 -17.56 9.86
N GLU A 37 -0.68 -17.81 8.59
CA GLU A 37 -1.15 -16.91 7.52
C GLU A 37 -2.66 -16.79 7.53
N SER A 38 -3.37 -17.90 7.69
CA SER A 38 -4.82 -17.85 7.68
C SER A 38 -5.38 -17.12 8.90
N HIS A 39 -4.72 -17.24 10.03
CA HIS A 39 -5.13 -16.54 11.25
C HIS A 39 -4.98 -15.03 11.09
N ILE A 40 -3.82 -14.57 10.58
CA ILE A 40 -3.60 -13.13 10.42
C ILE A 40 -4.51 -12.56 9.36
N SER A 41 -4.78 -13.29 8.27
CA SER A 41 -5.68 -12.82 7.21
C SER A 41 -7.08 -12.54 7.75
N ARG A 42 -7.63 -13.50 8.49
CA ARG A 42 -8.97 -13.34 9.05
C ARG A 42 -9.04 -12.26 10.10
N MET A 43 -8.07 -12.25 11.01
CA MET A 43 -8.09 -11.30 12.12
C MET A 43 -7.87 -9.88 11.65
N PHE A 44 -6.94 -9.68 10.69
CA PHE A 44 -6.66 -8.35 10.16
C PHE A 44 -7.90 -7.76 9.49
N LYS A 45 -8.56 -8.57 8.65
CA LYS A 45 -9.77 -8.11 7.97
C LYS A 45 -10.88 -7.79 8.95
N ARG A 46 -11.02 -8.60 10.01
CA ARG A 46 -12.03 -8.36 11.03
C ARG A 46 -11.77 -7.06 11.79
N GLU A 47 -10.52 -6.81 12.14
CA GLU A 47 -10.20 -5.64 12.96
C GLU A 47 -10.14 -4.34 12.16
N PHE A 48 -9.69 -4.38 10.92
CA PHE A 48 -9.48 -3.16 10.14
C PHE A 48 -10.43 -3.01 8.94
N GLY A 49 -11.28 -4.00 8.68
CA GLY A 49 -12.27 -3.90 7.60
C GLY A 49 -11.73 -4.08 6.20
N LYS A 50 -10.46 -4.41 6.04
CA LYS A 50 -9.84 -4.65 4.74
C LYS A 50 -8.77 -5.71 4.88
N SER A 51 -8.44 -6.37 3.76
CA SER A 51 -7.42 -7.42 3.77
C SER A 51 -6.03 -6.81 3.93
N ILE A 52 -5.07 -7.66 4.32
CA ILE A 52 -3.67 -7.25 4.42
C ILE A 52 -3.18 -6.74 3.05
N VAL A 53 -3.51 -7.45 1.96
CA VAL A 53 -3.09 -7.06 0.62
C VAL A 53 -3.67 -5.70 0.25
N ALA A 54 -4.95 -5.47 0.55
CA ALA A 54 -5.58 -4.19 0.27
C ALA A 54 -4.90 -3.06 1.05
N TYR A 55 -4.53 -3.32 2.28
CA TYR A 55 -3.84 -2.32 3.10
C TYR A 55 -2.44 -2.01 2.57
N ILE A 56 -1.69 -3.04 2.16
CA ILE A 56 -0.38 -2.84 1.55
C ILE A 56 -0.50 -1.93 0.32
N ASN A 57 -1.47 -2.21 -0.54
CA ASN A 57 -1.69 -1.39 -1.73
C ASN A 57 -2.07 0.04 -1.37
N GLU A 58 -2.92 0.21 -0.36
CA GLU A 58 -3.31 1.54 0.08
C GLU A 58 -2.10 2.37 0.50
N VAL A 59 -1.20 1.78 1.30
CA VAL A 59 0.00 2.47 1.77
C VAL A 59 0.91 2.82 0.59
N ARG A 60 1.15 1.85 -0.31
CA ARG A 60 2.01 2.07 -1.48
C ARG A 60 1.47 3.18 -2.38
N LEU A 61 0.17 3.21 -2.59
CA LEU A 61 -0.44 4.19 -3.49
C LEU A 61 -0.43 5.59 -2.90
N VAL A 62 -0.58 5.74 -1.60
CA VAL A 62 -0.45 7.04 -0.95
C VAL A 62 0.96 7.60 -1.16
N HIS A 63 1.99 6.77 -0.96
CA HIS A 63 3.36 7.20 -1.17
C HIS A 63 3.65 7.49 -2.64
N ALA A 64 3.09 6.66 -3.55
CA ALA A 64 3.25 6.91 -4.98
C ALA A 64 2.66 8.26 -5.38
N ARG A 65 1.46 8.56 -4.88
CA ARG A 65 0.81 9.83 -5.17
C ARG A 65 1.65 11.02 -4.69
N GLU A 66 2.20 10.90 -3.50
CA GLU A 66 3.06 11.96 -2.98
C GLU A 66 4.31 12.16 -3.84
N MET A 67 4.91 11.08 -4.31
CA MET A 67 6.07 11.18 -5.19
C MET A 67 5.71 11.80 -6.54
N LEU A 68 4.51 11.48 -7.06
CA LEU A 68 4.04 12.10 -8.31
C LEU A 68 3.90 13.60 -8.16
N MET A 69 3.45 14.06 -6.99
CA MET A 69 3.21 15.48 -6.74
C MET A 69 4.48 16.24 -6.40
N ASN A 70 5.39 15.59 -5.69
CA ASN A 70 6.51 16.29 -5.07
C ASN A 70 7.89 15.95 -5.64
N SER A 71 7.95 15.23 -6.75
CA SER A 71 9.24 14.90 -7.37
C SER A 71 9.13 14.83 -8.88
N ASN A 72 10.27 14.82 -9.55
CA ASN A 72 10.34 14.67 -11.00
C ASN A 72 10.69 13.24 -11.41
N ARG A 73 10.57 12.29 -10.48
CA ARG A 73 10.86 10.89 -10.77
C ARG A 73 9.93 10.37 -11.86
N SER A 74 10.46 9.49 -12.69
CA SER A 74 9.63 8.86 -13.71
C SER A 74 8.57 7.96 -13.06
N ILE A 75 7.51 7.69 -13.81
CA ILE A 75 6.45 6.81 -13.33
C ILE A 75 7.02 5.44 -12.97
N ASP A 76 7.94 4.91 -13.80
CA ASP A 76 8.56 3.61 -13.52
C ASP A 76 9.39 3.64 -12.24
N GLU A 77 10.15 4.70 -12.04
CA GLU A 77 10.92 4.84 -10.81
C GLU A 77 10.02 4.83 -9.57
N ILE A 78 8.91 5.56 -9.65
CA ILE A 78 7.95 5.61 -8.55
C ILE A 78 7.33 4.23 -8.32
N CYS A 79 6.94 3.55 -9.40
CA CYS A 79 6.36 2.20 -9.33
C CYS A 79 7.24 1.26 -8.49
N TYR A 80 8.53 1.21 -8.84
CA TYR A 80 9.44 0.30 -8.14
C TYR A 80 9.83 0.82 -6.77
N ALA A 81 9.93 2.14 -6.61
CA ALA A 81 10.30 2.73 -5.32
C ALA A 81 9.26 2.43 -4.24
N VAL A 82 7.97 2.34 -4.60
CA VAL A 82 6.94 2.05 -3.59
C VAL A 82 6.67 0.55 -3.42
N GLY A 83 7.39 -0.30 -4.15
CA GLY A 83 7.34 -1.73 -3.90
C GLY A 83 6.64 -2.59 -4.93
N TYR A 84 6.14 -2.02 -6.03
CA TYR A 84 5.54 -2.83 -7.08
C TYR A 84 6.63 -3.45 -7.95
N LYS A 85 6.39 -4.69 -8.39
CA LYS A 85 7.31 -5.38 -9.28
C LYS A 85 6.85 -5.29 -10.73
N SER A 86 5.62 -4.85 -10.96
CA SER A 86 5.02 -4.83 -12.27
C SER A 86 4.35 -3.48 -12.51
N ARG A 87 4.69 -2.87 -13.63
CA ARG A 87 4.05 -1.63 -14.05
C ARG A 87 2.55 -1.83 -14.24
N ASN A 88 2.14 -2.97 -14.80
CA ASN A 88 0.73 -3.25 -15.04
C ASN A 88 -0.07 -3.28 -13.75
N MET A 89 0.48 -3.89 -12.71
CA MET A 89 -0.20 -3.93 -11.42
C MET A 89 -0.30 -2.55 -10.80
N PHE A 90 0.78 -1.77 -10.88
CA PHE A 90 0.79 -0.41 -10.37
C PHE A 90 -0.29 0.43 -11.03
N TYR A 91 -0.33 0.40 -12.37
CA TYR A 91 -1.33 1.19 -13.12
C TYR A 91 -2.75 0.75 -12.76
N LYS A 92 -2.98 -0.56 -12.68
CA LYS A 92 -4.29 -1.09 -12.36
C LYS A 92 -4.79 -0.60 -10.99
N TYR A 93 -3.96 -0.74 -9.97
CA TYR A 93 -4.36 -0.35 -8.62
C TYR A 93 -4.45 1.15 -8.46
N PHE A 94 -3.52 1.88 -9.07
CA PHE A 94 -3.54 3.33 -9.00
C PHE A 94 -4.82 3.89 -9.62
N LYS A 95 -5.16 3.42 -10.82
CA LYS A 95 -6.37 3.88 -11.51
C LYS A 95 -7.63 3.49 -10.74
N ALA A 96 -7.66 2.32 -10.13
CA ALA A 96 -8.82 1.88 -9.35
C ALA A 96 -9.09 2.79 -8.17
N VAL A 97 -8.03 3.31 -7.53
CA VAL A 97 -8.18 4.16 -6.34
C VAL A 97 -8.37 5.63 -6.71
N TYR A 98 -7.60 6.14 -7.68
CA TYR A 98 -7.60 7.57 -7.98
C TYR A 98 -8.35 7.94 -9.26
N GLY A 99 -8.87 6.96 -9.99
CA GLY A 99 -9.66 7.21 -11.19
C GLY A 99 -8.88 7.61 -12.44
N LYS A 100 -7.57 7.73 -12.34
CA LYS A 100 -6.69 8.11 -13.43
C LYS A 100 -5.41 7.29 -13.38
N THR A 101 -4.76 7.14 -14.55
CA THR A 101 -3.43 6.52 -14.56
C THR A 101 -2.43 7.47 -13.90
N PRO A 102 -1.28 6.96 -13.46
CA PRO A 102 -0.26 7.82 -12.87
C PRO A 102 0.16 8.97 -13.78
N ASN A 103 0.29 8.72 -15.09
CA ASN A 103 0.65 9.76 -16.05
C ASN A 103 -0.42 10.84 -16.11
N MET A 104 -1.67 10.43 -16.20
CA MET A 104 -2.79 11.37 -16.27
C MET A 104 -2.91 12.17 -14.98
N TYR A 105 -2.66 11.50 -13.85
CA TYR A 105 -2.72 12.18 -12.55
C TYR A 105 -1.66 13.27 -12.45
N ARG A 106 -0.42 12.95 -12.83
CA ARG A 106 0.67 13.94 -12.81
C ARG A 106 0.39 15.12 -13.76
N ARG A 107 -0.14 14.82 -14.93
CA ARG A 107 -0.49 15.85 -15.89
C ARG A 107 -1.57 16.78 -15.35
N SER A 108 -2.58 16.22 -14.70
CA SER A 108 -3.67 17.05 -14.15
C SER A 108 -3.19 17.95 -13.02
N ILE A 109 -2.20 17.51 -12.24
CA ILE A 109 -1.62 18.34 -11.20
C ILE A 109 -0.86 19.51 -11.83
N ASN A 110 -0.05 19.23 -12.84
CA ASN A 110 0.73 20.26 -13.52
C ASN A 110 -0.18 21.31 -14.17
N GLU A 111 -1.30 20.88 -14.75
CA GLU A 111 -2.25 21.79 -15.35
C GLU A 111 -2.89 22.71 -14.33
N LYS A 112 -3.12 22.23 -13.11
CA LYS A 112 -3.71 23.06 -12.06
C LYS A 112 -2.79 24.11 -11.51
N HIS A 113 -1.47 23.93 -11.70
CA HIS A 113 -0.49 24.88 -11.20
C HIS A 113 -0.02 25.88 -12.23
N ASP A 114 -0.57 25.81 -13.43
CA ASP A 114 -0.25 26.79 -14.48
C ASP A 114 -1.18 28.04 -14.40
#